data_823b742fc501c7044fc611d3c63559b7
#
_entry.id   823b742fc501c7044fc611d3c63559b7
#
_cell.length_a   1.000
_cell.length_b   1.000
_cell.length_c   1.000
_cell.angle_alpha   90.00
_cell.angle_beta   90.00
_cell.angle_gamma   90.00
#
_symmetry.space_group_name_H-M   'P 1'
#
loop_
_entity.id
_entity.type
_entity.pdbx_description
1 polymer ?
#
loop_
_entity_poly.entity_id
_entity_poly.type
_entity_poly.pdbx_seq_one_letter_code
_entity_poly.pdbx_strand_id
1 'polypeptide(L)'
;FSRKIVMFVFMNFDAVNFAANPRFVTEMPNKNIHKKGFSPEPPEGCDLSQEHILLHCCCAPCSTAIIEWMVGEGLRPGIFFSNSNIVPFHEYSIRRDELCRYAAAHGLETIDDEYDHAAWLAFVRRLETIPVAESVEATNSGGAASHRQVQGSVIRIADMPERGPRCLECFKFRLLRAARYAVANGYTLLTTTLASSRWKDLEQVDTAGRWACDVVNGACDNESVTDLDSEVGPESLLSGRNKVLWWNQNWRRGGLQERRNALIKEWDMYNQTFCGCEFSERH
;
A
#
# COMPACT_ATOMS: atom_id res chain seq x y z
N PHE A 1 5.05 19.11 -31.73
CA PHE A 1 6.40 18.77 -31.21
C PHE A 1 6.72 19.72 -30.06
N SER A 2 6.43 19.34 -28.82
CA SER A 2 6.92 20.06 -27.66
C SER A 2 7.14 19.02 -26.56
N ARG A 3 8.42 18.69 -26.35
CA ARG A 3 8.87 17.88 -25.23
C ARG A 3 8.63 18.70 -23.96
N LYS A 4 7.58 18.38 -23.22
CA LYS A 4 7.47 18.81 -21.82
C LYS A 4 8.46 17.98 -21.02
N ILE A 5 9.59 18.59 -20.72
CA ILE A 5 10.54 18.15 -19.70
C ILE A 5 9.77 18.20 -18.38
N VAL A 6 9.53 17.05 -17.78
CA VAL A 6 9.10 16.96 -16.38
C VAL A 6 10.28 17.47 -15.56
N MET A 7 10.17 18.72 -15.16
CA MET A 7 11.14 19.37 -14.29
C MET A 7 10.89 18.80 -12.88
N PHE A 8 11.78 17.90 -12.44
CA PHE A 8 11.88 17.54 -11.03
C PHE A 8 12.15 18.83 -10.26
N VAL A 9 11.14 19.32 -9.58
CA VAL A 9 11.32 20.38 -8.59
C VAL A 9 12.02 19.70 -7.43
N PHE A 10 13.35 19.82 -7.41
CA PHE A 10 14.11 19.69 -6.18
C PHE A 10 13.63 20.82 -5.26
N MET A 11 12.65 20.56 -4.44
CA MET A 11 12.43 21.40 -3.27
C MET A 11 13.68 21.25 -2.42
N ASN A 12 14.55 22.26 -2.47
CA ASN A 12 15.54 22.46 -1.44
C ASN A 12 14.79 22.50 -0.10
N PHE A 13 14.76 21.37 0.59
CA PHE A 13 14.58 21.38 2.01
C PHE A 13 15.79 22.11 2.55
N ASP A 14 15.57 23.34 3.01
CA ASP A 14 16.54 24.02 3.83
C ASP A 14 17.02 23.02 4.87
N ALA A 15 18.31 22.77 4.86
CA ALA A 15 19.00 21.94 5.82
C ALA A 15 18.88 22.63 7.21
N VAL A 16 17.68 22.54 7.78
CA VAL A 16 17.46 22.84 9.18
C VAL A 16 18.23 21.81 9.95
N ASN A 17 19.40 22.21 10.42
CA ASN A 17 20.28 21.60 11.41
C ASN A 17 19.74 20.36 12.12
N PHE A 18 19.75 19.20 11.43
CA PHE A 18 19.52 17.87 12.03
C PHE A 18 20.84 17.21 12.47
N ALA A 19 21.94 17.96 12.46
CA ALA A 19 23.17 17.57 13.12
C ALA A 19 23.04 17.90 14.60
N ALA A 20 22.60 16.96 15.40
CA ALA A 20 23.02 16.73 16.78
C ALA A 20 22.00 15.98 17.62
N ASN A 21 21.80 14.72 17.30
CA ASN A 21 21.60 13.78 18.38
C ASN A 21 22.62 12.64 18.18
N PRO A 22 23.78 12.68 18.85
CA PRO A 22 24.85 11.71 18.64
C PRO A 22 24.53 10.29 19.13
N ARG A 23 23.33 10.03 19.63
CA ARG A 23 22.90 8.69 20.08
C ARG A 23 22.55 7.72 18.95
N PHE A 24 22.43 8.20 17.72
CA PHE A 24 21.89 7.39 16.63
C PHE A 24 22.91 6.89 15.59
N VAL A 25 24.18 7.21 15.73
CA VAL A 25 25.18 6.92 14.67
C VAL A 25 25.98 5.62 14.91
N THR A 26 25.87 4.95 16.06
CA THR A 26 26.80 3.85 16.41
C THR A 26 26.21 2.54 16.86
N GLU A 27 24.89 2.36 16.90
CA GLU A 27 24.34 1.03 17.19
C GLU A 27 23.76 0.40 15.91
N MET A 28 24.53 -0.55 15.36
CA MET A 28 24.07 -1.46 14.32
C MET A 28 22.73 -2.09 14.74
N PRO A 29 21.82 -2.37 13.78
CA PRO A 29 20.51 -2.95 14.08
C PRO A 29 20.65 -4.13 15.02
N ASN A 30 19.82 -4.15 16.06
CA ASN A 30 19.87 -5.14 17.12
C ASN A 30 19.78 -6.57 16.53
N LYS A 31 20.89 -7.31 16.56
CA LYS A 31 21.00 -8.70 16.08
C LYS A 31 20.02 -9.70 16.73
N ASN A 32 19.17 -9.22 17.66
CA ASN A 32 18.22 -10.06 18.40
C ASN A 32 16.94 -10.40 17.62
N ILE A 33 16.62 -9.70 16.52
CA ILE A 33 15.47 -10.06 15.66
C ILE A 33 15.73 -11.42 15.00
N HIS A 34 16.98 -11.69 14.61
CA HIS A 34 17.40 -12.95 14.00
C HIS A 34 17.30 -14.16 14.94
N LYS A 35 17.24 -13.96 16.28
CA LYS A 35 17.19 -15.06 17.25
C LYS A 35 15.86 -15.83 17.26
N LYS A 36 14.78 -15.29 16.71
CA LYS A 36 13.46 -15.94 16.67
C LYS A 36 13.13 -16.67 15.37
N GLY A 37 14.11 -16.85 14.47
CA GLY A 37 13.94 -17.67 13.27
C GLY A 37 12.87 -17.14 12.31
N PHE A 38 12.73 -15.79 12.17
CA PHE A 38 11.91 -15.23 11.11
C PHE A 38 12.61 -15.47 9.78
N SER A 39 12.02 -16.34 8.98
CA SER A 39 12.43 -16.57 7.60
C SER A 39 11.25 -16.18 6.71
N PRO A 40 11.37 -15.11 5.93
CA PRO A 40 10.34 -14.77 4.95
C PRO A 40 10.36 -15.81 3.83
N GLU A 41 9.19 -16.02 3.25
CA GLU A 41 9.03 -16.88 2.09
C GLU A 41 8.93 -16.00 0.84
N PRO A 42 10.03 -15.79 0.08
CA PRO A 42 9.96 -15.07 -1.18
C PRO A 42 9.16 -15.88 -2.21
N PRO A 43 8.68 -15.26 -3.29
CA PRO A 43 8.08 -15.98 -4.39
C PRO A 43 9.00 -17.08 -4.90
N GLU A 44 8.42 -18.16 -5.45
CA GLU A 44 9.19 -19.28 -5.97
C GLU A 44 10.23 -18.84 -7.02
N GLY A 45 11.46 -19.29 -6.85
CA GLY A 45 12.58 -18.95 -7.74
C GLY A 45 13.21 -17.59 -7.49
N CYS A 46 12.76 -16.80 -6.49
CA CYS A 46 13.34 -15.50 -6.18
C CYS A 46 14.47 -15.63 -5.15
N ASP A 47 15.60 -15.01 -5.47
CA ASP A 47 16.71 -14.75 -4.52
C ASP A 47 16.63 -13.28 -4.10
N LEU A 48 16.22 -13.02 -2.85
CA LEU A 48 16.04 -11.66 -2.33
C LEU A 48 17.30 -10.79 -2.47
N SER A 49 18.49 -11.40 -2.49
CA SER A 49 19.75 -10.67 -2.65
C SER A 49 19.97 -10.12 -4.06
N GLN A 50 19.24 -10.64 -5.05
CA GLN A 50 19.28 -10.23 -6.45
C GLN A 50 18.09 -9.38 -6.88
N GLU A 51 17.08 -9.28 -6.00
CA GLU A 51 15.85 -8.58 -6.33
C GLU A 51 15.91 -7.08 -6.01
N HIS A 52 15.35 -6.28 -6.89
CA HIS A 52 15.08 -4.88 -6.62
C HIS A 52 13.70 -4.77 -5.95
N ILE A 53 13.71 -4.58 -4.64
CA ILE A 53 12.50 -4.62 -3.81
C ILE A 53 11.89 -3.23 -3.68
N LEU A 54 10.59 -3.08 -4.00
CA LEU A 54 9.78 -1.94 -3.63
C LEU A 54 8.90 -2.29 -2.43
N LEU A 55 9.05 -1.57 -1.33
CA LEU A 55 8.25 -1.71 -0.13
C LEU A 55 7.19 -0.60 -0.08
N HIS A 56 5.94 -0.93 -0.40
CA HIS A 56 4.83 0.00 -0.19
C HIS A 56 4.56 0.18 1.30
N CYS A 57 4.65 1.43 1.79
CA CYS A 57 4.53 1.78 3.19
C CYS A 57 3.28 2.59 3.50
N CYS A 58 2.51 2.17 4.52
CA CYS A 58 1.31 2.88 4.95
C CYS A 58 1.56 3.93 6.05
N CYS A 59 2.58 3.76 6.87
CA CYS A 59 2.99 4.68 7.93
C CYS A 59 4.27 4.16 8.60
N ALA A 60 4.97 5.00 9.35
CA ALA A 60 6.17 4.59 10.08
C ALA A 60 5.94 3.42 11.04
N PRO A 61 4.95 3.47 11.97
CA PRO A 61 4.73 2.37 12.90
C PRO A 61 4.54 0.99 12.25
N CYS A 62 3.94 0.93 11.07
CA CYS A 62 3.76 -0.34 10.35
C CYS A 62 5.02 -0.82 9.62
N SER A 63 5.96 0.09 9.34
CA SER A 63 7.09 -0.13 8.44
C SER A 63 8.41 -0.36 9.16
N THR A 64 8.59 0.22 10.36
CA THR A 64 9.88 0.31 11.05
C THR A 64 10.56 -1.04 11.29
N ALA A 65 9.87 -2.01 11.86
CA ALA A 65 10.47 -3.32 12.14
C ALA A 65 10.79 -4.10 10.86
N ILE A 66 10.02 -3.88 9.80
CA ILE A 66 10.25 -4.49 8.47
C ILE A 66 11.50 -3.87 7.84
N ILE A 67 11.61 -2.54 7.85
CA ILE A 67 12.76 -1.80 7.34
C ILE A 67 14.03 -2.23 8.09
N GLU A 68 13.98 -2.24 9.44
CA GLU A 68 15.12 -2.67 10.25
C GLU A 68 15.55 -4.11 9.92
N TRP A 69 14.58 -5.02 9.77
CA TRP A 69 14.85 -6.39 9.39
C TRP A 69 15.48 -6.47 7.98
N MET A 70 14.89 -5.82 6.96
CA MET A 70 15.43 -5.82 5.60
C MET A 70 16.85 -5.28 5.54
N VAL A 71 17.11 -4.16 6.20
CA VAL A 71 18.46 -3.57 6.26
C VAL A 71 19.43 -4.49 6.99
N GLY A 72 18.98 -5.18 8.04
CA GLY A 72 19.77 -6.18 8.78
C GLY A 72 20.15 -7.39 7.94
N GLU A 73 19.32 -7.79 6.97
CA GLU A 73 19.61 -8.84 5.99
C GLU A 73 20.43 -8.31 4.78
N GLY A 74 20.85 -7.07 4.80
CA GLY A 74 21.58 -6.44 3.69
C GLY A 74 20.71 -5.99 2.52
N LEU A 75 19.38 -6.08 2.64
CA LEU A 75 18.44 -5.62 1.61
C LEU A 75 18.32 -4.09 1.64
N ARG A 76 18.11 -3.49 0.47
CA ARG A 76 17.95 -2.04 0.30
C ARG A 76 16.69 -1.74 -0.49
N PRO A 77 15.49 -1.86 0.14
CA PRO A 77 14.25 -1.60 -0.56
C PRO A 77 14.07 -0.11 -0.89
N GLY A 78 13.42 0.18 -2.02
CA GLY A 78 12.81 1.49 -2.22
C GLY A 78 11.59 1.61 -1.30
N ILE A 79 11.51 2.72 -0.56
CA ILE A 79 10.40 2.98 0.36
C ILE A 79 9.36 3.82 -0.36
N PHE A 80 8.23 3.22 -0.70
CA PHE A 80 7.18 3.87 -1.49
C PHE A 80 5.98 4.23 -0.61
N PHE A 81 5.72 5.55 -0.46
CA PHE A 81 4.60 6.06 0.33
C PHE A 81 3.45 6.48 -0.58
N SER A 82 2.40 5.68 -0.68
CA SER A 82 1.21 5.93 -1.49
C SER A 82 -0.05 5.75 -0.66
N ASN A 83 -0.63 6.86 -0.20
CA ASN A 83 -1.66 6.85 0.82
C ASN A 83 -2.74 7.93 0.60
N SER A 84 -3.21 8.11 -0.64
CA SER A 84 -4.24 9.09 -1.01
C SER A 84 -5.60 8.90 -0.29
N ASN A 85 -5.75 7.79 0.43
CA ASN A 85 -6.90 7.54 1.30
C ASN A 85 -6.88 8.34 2.61
N ILE A 86 -5.75 8.90 3.02
CA ILE A 86 -5.61 9.54 4.33
C ILE A 86 -6.09 10.98 4.27
N VAL A 87 -7.01 11.32 5.15
CA VAL A 87 -7.56 12.67 5.35
C VAL A 87 -7.65 13.01 6.85
N PRO A 88 -7.49 14.29 7.20
CA PRO A 88 -7.13 15.42 6.37
C PRO A 88 -5.68 15.35 5.88
N PHE A 89 -5.28 16.21 4.94
CA PHE A 89 -3.91 16.25 4.41
C PHE A 89 -2.83 16.39 5.50
N HIS A 90 -3.13 17.07 6.58
CA HIS A 90 -2.23 17.16 7.74
C HIS A 90 -1.90 15.78 8.34
N GLU A 91 -2.88 14.88 8.46
CA GLU A 91 -2.67 13.51 8.92
C GLU A 91 -1.80 12.71 7.94
N TYR A 92 -2.02 12.90 6.63
CA TYR A 92 -1.15 12.34 5.59
C TYR A 92 0.30 12.79 5.79
N SER A 93 0.51 14.13 5.96
CA SER A 93 1.84 14.71 6.09
C SER A 93 2.58 14.17 7.31
N ILE A 94 1.93 14.11 8.48
CA ILE A 94 2.55 13.55 9.69
C ILE A 94 3.04 12.11 9.46
N ARG A 95 2.20 11.26 8.84
CA ARG A 95 2.58 9.85 8.62
C ARG A 95 3.70 9.69 7.61
N ARG A 96 3.72 10.53 6.58
CA ARG A 96 4.78 10.59 5.59
C ARG A 96 6.10 11.03 6.22
N ASP A 97 6.09 12.15 6.92
CA ASP A 97 7.30 12.77 7.47
C ASP A 97 7.95 11.86 8.52
N GLU A 98 7.15 11.18 9.35
CA GLU A 98 7.64 10.15 10.27
C GLU A 98 8.33 8.99 9.53
N LEU A 99 7.75 8.52 8.44
CA LEU A 99 8.35 7.46 7.64
C LEU A 99 9.65 7.93 6.98
N CYS A 100 9.66 9.12 6.39
CA CYS A 100 10.84 9.71 5.77
C CYS A 100 11.98 9.83 6.79
N ARG A 101 11.70 10.32 8.00
CA ARG A 101 12.66 10.45 9.09
C ARG A 101 13.28 9.10 9.45
N TYR A 102 12.47 8.06 9.56
CA TYR A 102 12.94 6.72 9.91
C TYR A 102 13.76 6.08 8.78
N ALA A 103 13.26 6.15 7.54
CA ALA A 103 13.93 5.60 6.38
C ALA A 103 15.31 6.26 6.16
N ALA A 104 15.39 7.59 6.25
CA ALA A 104 16.64 8.35 6.10
C ALA A 104 17.69 7.95 7.14
N ALA A 105 17.29 7.70 8.38
CA ALA A 105 18.20 7.23 9.43
C ALA A 105 18.78 5.81 9.14
N HIS A 106 18.13 5.04 8.27
CA HIS A 106 18.62 3.74 7.79
C HIS A 106 19.31 3.81 6.43
N GLY A 107 19.56 5.03 5.92
CA GLY A 107 20.19 5.26 4.61
C GLY A 107 19.32 4.82 3.43
N LEU A 108 18.01 4.90 3.59
CA LEU A 108 17.02 4.59 2.55
C LEU A 108 16.32 5.87 2.10
N GLU A 109 16.07 5.95 0.80
CA GLU A 109 15.29 7.03 0.20
C GLU A 109 13.80 6.68 0.22
N THR A 110 12.95 7.67 0.54
CA THR A 110 11.50 7.54 0.46
C THR A 110 11.01 8.20 -0.82
N ILE A 111 10.25 7.43 -1.58
CA ILE A 111 9.52 7.88 -2.76
C ILE A 111 8.12 8.28 -2.30
N ASP A 112 7.80 9.57 -2.35
CA ASP A 112 6.48 10.11 -2.03
C ASP A 112 5.64 10.12 -3.31
N ASP A 113 4.57 9.31 -3.32
CA ASP A 113 3.64 9.27 -4.43
C ASP A 113 2.75 10.51 -4.42
N GLU A 114 2.24 10.89 -5.57
CA GLU A 114 1.30 12.00 -5.69
C GLU A 114 0.06 11.77 -4.80
N TYR A 115 -0.23 12.74 -3.94
CA TYR A 115 -1.42 12.71 -3.12
C TYR A 115 -2.64 13.16 -3.94
N ASP A 116 -3.48 12.21 -4.34
CA ASP A 116 -4.73 12.45 -5.06
C ASP A 116 -5.90 11.73 -4.37
N HIS A 117 -6.46 12.41 -3.37
CA HIS A 117 -7.62 11.90 -2.64
C HIS A 117 -8.87 11.80 -3.51
N ALA A 118 -9.02 12.70 -4.49
CA ALA A 118 -10.17 12.69 -5.39
C ALA A 118 -10.17 11.45 -6.29
N ALA A 119 -9.02 11.09 -6.86
CA ALA A 119 -8.88 9.86 -7.63
C ALA A 119 -9.11 8.61 -6.79
N TRP A 120 -8.58 8.58 -5.54
CA TRP A 120 -8.86 7.47 -4.62
C TRP A 120 -10.35 7.34 -4.33
N LEU A 121 -11.03 8.45 -4.04
CA LEU A 121 -12.46 8.46 -3.73
C LEU A 121 -13.30 8.01 -4.94
N ALA A 122 -12.97 8.49 -6.14
CA ALA A 122 -13.62 8.07 -7.38
C ALA A 122 -13.45 6.56 -7.61
N PHE A 123 -12.25 6.04 -7.36
CA PHE A 123 -11.97 4.61 -7.50
C PHE A 123 -12.80 3.74 -6.55
N VAL A 124 -12.89 4.07 -5.28
CA VAL A 124 -13.67 3.27 -4.32
C VAL A 124 -15.18 3.43 -4.51
N ARG A 125 -15.64 4.58 -5.01
CA ARG A 125 -17.05 4.84 -5.32
C ARG A 125 -17.61 4.00 -6.47
N ARG A 126 -16.77 3.37 -7.27
CA ARG A 126 -17.24 2.41 -8.30
C ARG A 126 -18.06 1.27 -7.71
N LEU A 127 -17.85 0.94 -6.43
CA LEU A 127 -18.66 -0.04 -5.71
C LEU A 127 -20.14 0.39 -5.58
N GLU A 128 -20.43 1.69 -5.57
CA GLU A 128 -21.80 2.20 -5.45
C GLU A 128 -22.64 1.98 -6.71
N THR A 129 -21.99 1.69 -7.85
CA THR A 129 -22.66 1.47 -9.15
C THR A 129 -23.01 0.00 -9.41
N ILE A 130 -22.54 -0.92 -8.56
CA ILE A 130 -22.81 -2.36 -8.71
C ILE A 130 -24.19 -2.67 -8.12
N PRO A 131 -25.17 -3.12 -8.92
CA PRO A 131 -26.47 -3.51 -8.40
C PRO A 131 -26.30 -4.71 -7.44
N VAL A 132 -26.89 -4.61 -6.25
CA VAL A 132 -26.94 -5.76 -5.34
C VAL A 132 -27.96 -6.74 -5.92
N ALA A 133 -27.47 -7.91 -6.34
CA ALA A 133 -28.36 -9.03 -6.67
C ALA A 133 -29.01 -9.51 -5.37
N GLU A 134 -30.29 -9.17 -5.17
CA GLU A 134 -31.08 -9.79 -4.12
C GLU A 134 -31.21 -11.30 -4.44
N SER A 135 -30.65 -12.15 -3.58
CA SER A 135 -30.95 -13.57 -3.59
C SER A 135 -32.39 -13.74 -3.11
N VAL A 136 -33.34 -13.73 -4.04
CA VAL A 136 -34.74 -14.07 -3.75
C VAL A 136 -34.80 -15.58 -3.60
N GLU A 137 -34.82 -16.06 -2.37
CA GLU A 137 -35.35 -17.40 -2.08
C GLU A 137 -36.85 -17.38 -2.43
N ALA A 138 -37.19 -17.96 -3.58
CA ALA A 138 -38.56 -18.16 -3.98
C ALA A 138 -39.19 -19.24 -3.10
N THR A 139 -39.87 -18.85 -2.02
CA THR A 139 -40.85 -19.69 -1.39
C THR A 139 -42.11 -19.69 -2.24
N ASN A 140 -42.36 -20.84 -2.90
CA ASN A 140 -43.59 -21.12 -3.62
C ASN A 140 -44.80 -21.07 -2.68
N SER A 141 -45.62 -20.02 -2.81
CA SER A 141 -47.05 -20.10 -2.45
C SER A 141 -47.80 -19.16 -3.38
N GLY A 142 -48.74 -19.74 -4.15
CA GLY A 142 -49.44 -19.10 -5.25
C GLY A 142 -50.27 -17.85 -4.84
N GLY A 143 -50.15 -16.85 -5.67
CA GLY A 143 -50.92 -15.61 -5.59
C GLY A 143 -50.46 -14.63 -6.63
N ALA A 144 -51.36 -14.02 -7.35
CA ALA A 144 -51.24 -13.13 -8.52
C ALA A 144 -50.01 -12.26 -8.59
N ALA A 145 -49.30 -12.31 -9.72
CA ALA A 145 -48.12 -11.52 -10.03
C ALA A 145 -48.43 -10.01 -10.08
N SER A 146 -48.13 -9.28 -9.00
CA SER A 146 -47.92 -7.85 -9.08
C SER A 146 -46.44 -7.64 -9.41
N HIS A 147 -46.15 -7.03 -10.55
CA HIS A 147 -44.81 -6.56 -10.91
C HIS A 147 -44.38 -5.48 -9.89
N ARG A 148 -43.77 -5.90 -8.80
CA ARG A 148 -43.04 -5.00 -7.92
C ARG A 148 -41.71 -4.74 -8.59
N GLN A 149 -41.52 -3.55 -9.14
CA GLN A 149 -40.19 -3.06 -9.50
C GLN A 149 -39.32 -3.09 -8.23
N VAL A 150 -38.41 -4.05 -8.13
CA VAL A 150 -37.37 -4.03 -7.11
C VAL A 150 -36.41 -2.94 -7.51
N GLN A 151 -36.54 -1.77 -6.90
CA GLN A 151 -35.50 -0.76 -6.95
C GLN A 151 -34.28 -1.34 -6.25
N GLY A 152 -33.25 -1.73 -7.02
CA GLY A 152 -31.98 -2.19 -6.47
C GLY A 152 -31.44 -1.11 -5.51
N SER A 153 -31.26 -1.47 -4.24
CA SER A 153 -30.68 -0.56 -3.27
C SER A 153 -29.20 -0.39 -3.58
N VAL A 154 -28.77 0.82 -3.90
CA VAL A 154 -27.36 1.17 -4.05
C VAL A 154 -26.74 1.21 -2.64
N ILE A 155 -25.78 0.33 -2.35
CA ILE A 155 -25.03 0.38 -1.10
C ILE A 155 -24.02 1.51 -1.20
N ARG A 156 -24.11 2.51 -0.31
CA ARG A 156 -23.15 3.60 -0.24
C ARG A 156 -21.84 3.09 0.40
N ILE A 157 -20.70 3.52 -0.12
CA ILE A 157 -19.40 3.15 0.45
C ILE A 157 -19.22 3.58 1.91
N ALA A 158 -19.92 4.66 2.33
CA ALA A 158 -19.94 5.12 3.71
C ALA A 158 -20.55 4.10 4.67
N ASP A 159 -21.50 3.29 4.20
CA ASP A 159 -22.21 2.30 5.01
C ASP A 159 -21.49 0.94 5.04
N MET A 160 -20.42 0.79 4.24
CA MET A 160 -19.61 -0.44 4.24
C MET A 160 -18.71 -0.50 5.48
N PRO A 161 -18.66 -1.65 6.17
CA PRO A 161 -17.81 -1.80 7.35
C PRO A 161 -16.32 -1.72 7.00
N GLU A 162 -15.48 -1.50 8.01
CA GLU A 162 -14.05 -1.74 7.87
C GLU A 162 -13.79 -3.22 7.55
N ARG A 163 -12.73 -3.49 6.79
CA ARG A 163 -12.39 -4.81 6.20
C ARG A 163 -13.42 -5.33 5.19
N GLY A 164 -14.41 -4.51 4.82
CA GLY A 164 -15.37 -4.81 3.76
C GLY A 164 -14.83 -4.53 2.36
N PRO A 165 -15.70 -4.57 1.33
CA PRO A 165 -15.31 -4.36 -0.08
C PRO A 165 -14.60 -3.03 -0.33
N ARG A 166 -14.99 -1.94 0.35
CA ARG A 166 -14.32 -0.64 0.26
C ARG A 166 -12.83 -0.74 0.61
N CYS A 167 -12.46 -1.53 1.64
CA CYS A 167 -11.07 -1.68 2.03
C CYS A 167 -10.26 -2.45 0.99
N LEU A 168 -10.86 -3.47 0.35
CA LEU A 168 -10.22 -4.17 -0.76
C LEU A 168 -9.92 -3.22 -1.93
N GLU A 169 -10.88 -2.41 -2.36
CA GLU A 169 -10.67 -1.43 -3.44
C GLU A 169 -9.64 -0.35 -3.04
N CYS A 170 -9.64 0.08 -1.78
CA CYS A 170 -8.59 0.97 -1.26
C CYS A 170 -7.19 0.34 -1.39
N PHE A 171 -7.04 -0.94 -1.08
CA PHE A 171 -5.74 -1.63 -1.23
C PHE A 171 -5.38 -1.79 -2.71
N LYS A 172 -6.33 -2.13 -3.58
CA LYS A 172 -6.12 -2.22 -5.03
C LYS A 172 -5.60 -0.89 -5.60
N PHE A 173 -6.25 0.23 -5.26
CA PHE A 173 -5.82 1.55 -5.72
C PHE A 173 -4.35 1.82 -5.36
N ARG A 174 -4.01 1.65 -4.09
CA ARG A 174 -2.68 1.95 -3.56
C ARG A 174 -1.60 1.02 -4.11
N LEU A 175 -1.88 -0.28 -4.17
CA LEU A 175 -0.94 -1.28 -4.66
C LEU A 175 -0.78 -1.23 -6.18
N LEU A 176 -1.81 -0.81 -6.94
CA LEU A 176 -1.67 -0.56 -8.37
C LEU A 176 -0.73 0.62 -8.66
N ARG A 177 -0.82 1.71 -7.89
CA ARG A 177 0.14 2.82 -8.01
C ARG A 177 1.56 2.35 -7.71
N ALA A 178 1.74 1.56 -6.64
CA ALA A 178 3.03 0.98 -6.30
C ALA A 178 3.56 0.03 -7.40
N ALA A 179 2.71 -0.82 -7.96
CA ALA A 179 3.09 -1.75 -9.04
C ALA A 179 3.48 -1.00 -10.33
N ARG A 180 2.75 0.05 -10.71
CA ARG A 180 3.08 0.91 -11.84
C ARG A 180 4.42 1.60 -11.64
N TYR A 181 4.64 2.15 -10.45
CA TYR A 181 5.94 2.75 -10.12
C TYR A 181 7.07 1.71 -10.18
N ALA A 182 6.84 0.51 -9.67
CA ALA A 182 7.80 -0.59 -9.70
C ALA A 182 8.23 -0.92 -11.14
N VAL A 183 7.28 -1.15 -12.05
CA VAL A 183 7.57 -1.43 -13.48
C VAL A 183 8.33 -0.29 -14.12
N ALA A 184 7.90 0.95 -13.89
CA ALA A 184 8.49 2.13 -14.51
C ALA A 184 9.94 2.39 -14.07
N ASN A 185 10.31 1.92 -12.87
CA ASN A 185 11.62 2.18 -12.25
C ASN A 185 12.48 0.91 -12.05
N GLY A 186 12.12 -0.21 -12.69
CA GLY A 186 12.96 -1.42 -12.73
C GLY A 186 12.98 -2.22 -11.42
N TYR A 187 11.99 -2.04 -10.54
CA TYR A 187 11.81 -2.94 -9.41
C TYR A 187 11.21 -4.26 -9.88
N THR A 188 11.68 -5.35 -9.31
CA THR A 188 11.29 -6.71 -9.70
C THR A 188 10.38 -7.37 -8.66
N LEU A 189 10.37 -6.87 -7.42
CA LEU A 189 9.61 -7.45 -6.33
C LEU A 189 8.85 -6.36 -5.57
N LEU A 190 7.53 -6.51 -5.42
CA LEU A 190 6.65 -5.62 -4.67
C LEU A 190 6.10 -6.30 -3.43
N THR A 191 6.23 -5.65 -2.28
CA THR A 191 5.58 -6.05 -1.03
C THR A 191 4.98 -4.84 -0.30
N THR A 192 4.25 -5.07 0.80
CA THR A 192 3.57 -3.98 1.50
C THR A 192 3.56 -4.13 3.02
N THR A 193 3.70 -3.02 3.72
CA THR A 193 3.55 -2.96 5.18
C THR A 193 2.08 -2.97 5.64
N LEU A 194 1.10 -2.95 4.74
CA LEU A 194 -0.30 -3.21 5.08
C LEU A 194 -0.46 -4.55 5.80
N ALA A 195 0.33 -5.56 5.40
CA ALA A 195 0.32 -6.89 5.99
C ALA A 195 0.91 -6.96 7.42
N SER A 196 1.49 -5.88 7.95
CA SER A 196 1.94 -5.80 9.34
C SER A 196 0.82 -5.38 10.30
N SER A 197 -0.18 -4.65 9.82
CA SER A 197 -1.25 -4.12 10.64
C SER A 197 -2.28 -5.18 11.01
N ARG A 198 -2.48 -5.44 12.31
CA ARG A 198 -3.52 -6.37 12.80
C ARG A 198 -4.96 -5.95 12.44
N TRP A 199 -5.16 -4.68 12.08
CA TRP A 199 -6.45 -4.12 11.69
C TRP A 199 -6.81 -4.36 10.22
N LYS A 200 -5.87 -4.88 9.42
CA LYS A 200 -6.09 -5.16 8.00
C LYS A 200 -6.36 -6.66 7.80
N ASP A 201 -7.18 -6.97 6.83
CA ASP A 201 -7.39 -8.34 6.37
C ASP A 201 -6.23 -8.75 5.45
N LEU A 202 -5.54 -9.87 5.78
CA LEU A 202 -4.37 -10.32 5.02
C LEU A 202 -4.75 -10.89 3.65
N GLU A 203 -5.90 -11.54 3.56
CA GLU A 203 -6.39 -12.11 2.31
C GLU A 203 -6.74 -10.99 1.32
N GLN A 204 -7.40 -9.94 1.80
CA GLN A 204 -7.67 -8.76 0.97
C GLN A 204 -6.38 -8.05 0.50
N VAL A 205 -5.38 -7.97 1.37
CA VAL A 205 -4.07 -7.38 1.00
C VAL A 205 -3.38 -8.22 -0.05
N ASP A 206 -3.38 -9.56 0.09
CA ASP A 206 -2.81 -10.48 -0.89
C ASP A 206 -3.54 -10.41 -2.23
N THR A 207 -4.87 -10.48 -2.20
CA THR A 207 -5.73 -10.35 -3.40
C THR A 207 -5.43 -9.05 -4.15
N ALA A 208 -5.35 -7.93 -3.44
CA ALA A 208 -5.07 -6.63 -4.06
C ALA A 208 -3.65 -6.55 -4.65
N GLY A 209 -2.66 -7.14 -3.98
CA GLY A 209 -1.28 -7.13 -4.44
C GLY A 209 -1.06 -7.99 -5.67
N ARG A 210 -1.62 -9.21 -5.69
CA ARG A 210 -1.60 -10.09 -6.88
C ARG A 210 -2.26 -9.40 -8.06
N TRP A 211 -3.49 -8.92 -7.88
CA TRP A 211 -4.22 -8.20 -8.92
C TRP A 211 -3.41 -7.01 -9.47
N ALA A 212 -2.79 -6.20 -8.61
CA ALA A 212 -2.01 -5.05 -9.04
C ALA A 212 -0.80 -5.44 -9.90
N CYS A 213 -0.08 -6.49 -9.50
CA CYS A 213 1.05 -7.02 -10.28
C CYS A 213 0.58 -7.65 -11.60
N ASP A 214 -0.53 -8.41 -11.60
CA ASP A 214 -1.10 -9.02 -12.80
C ASP A 214 -1.52 -7.97 -13.83
N VAL A 215 -2.16 -6.87 -13.38
CA VAL A 215 -2.55 -5.74 -14.24
C VAL A 215 -1.33 -5.14 -14.94
N VAL A 216 -0.26 -4.81 -14.20
CA VAL A 216 0.92 -4.16 -14.79
C VAL A 216 1.77 -5.11 -15.62
N ASN A 217 1.67 -6.40 -15.39
CA ASN A 217 2.33 -7.45 -16.19
C ASN A 217 1.52 -7.87 -17.44
N GLY A 218 0.33 -7.29 -17.64
CA GLY A 218 -0.55 -7.60 -18.78
C GLY A 218 -1.25 -8.96 -18.69
N ALA A 219 -1.37 -9.53 -17.49
CA ALA A 219 -2.02 -10.82 -17.23
C ALA A 219 -3.53 -10.71 -17.01
N CYS A 220 -4.06 -9.51 -16.82
CA CYS A 220 -5.49 -9.23 -16.65
C CYS A 220 -5.98 -8.24 -17.71
N ASP A 221 -7.23 -8.43 -18.17
CA ASP A 221 -7.88 -7.49 -19.07
C ASP A 221 -8.12 -6.15 -18.38
N ASN A 222 -7.67 -5.07 -19.04
CA ASN A 222 -7.62 -3.72 -18.48
C ASN A 222 -8.97 -2.99 -18.46
N GLU A 223 -10.10 -3.63 -18.79
CA GLU A 223 -11.39 -2.93 -18.94
C GLU A 223 -11.85 -2.16 -17.69
N SER A 224 -11.36 -2.54 -16.50
CA SER A 224 -11.71 -1.84 -15.23
C SER A 224 -10.75 -0.74 -14.83
N VAL A 225 -9.69 -0.46 -15.59
CA VAL A 225 -8.56 0.39 -15.17
C VAL A 225 -8.37 1.62 -16.07
N THR A 226 -9.06 1.69 -17.21
CA THR A 226 -8.87 2.73 -18.25
C THR A 226 -9.18 4.16 -17.78
N ASP A 227 -9.93 4.35 -16.69
CA ASP A 227 -10.30 5.68 -16.21
C ASP A 227 -9.23 6.36 -15.31
N LEU A 228 -8.16 5.64 -14.95
CA LEU A 228 -7.16 6.17 -14.03
C LEU A 228 -5.98 6.87 -14.72
N ASP A 229 -5.76 6.63 -16.00
CA ASP A 229 -4.67 7.30 -16.76
C ASP A 229 -5.00 7.34 -18.25
N SER A 230 -5.52 8.47 -18.70
CA SER A 230 -5.66 8.76 -20.14
C SER A 230 -4.34 9.12 -20.82
N GLU A 231 -3.21 9.14 -20.12
CA GLU A 231 -1.92 9.62 -20.68
C GLU A 231 -0.88 8.52 -21.00
N VAL A 232 -1.06 7.27 -20.54
CA VAL A 232 -0.10 6.19 -20.83
C VAL A 232 -0.82 5.00 -21.46
N GLY A 233 -0.82 4.92 -22.78
CA GLY A 233 -1.40 3.80 -23.51
C GLY A 233 -0.73 2.46 -23.17
N PRO A 234 -1.51 1.34 -23.14
CA PRO A 234 -1.03 0.01 -22.72
C PRO A 234 0.10 -0.56 -23.59
N GLU A 235 0.24 -0.13 -24.83
CA GLU A 235 1.26 -0.67 -25.76
C GLU A 235 2.70 -0.21 -25.47
N SER A 236 2.90 0.91 -24.78
CA SER A 236 4.24 1.43 -24.49
C SER A 236 4.90 0.72 -23.28
N LEU A 237 4.14 -0.02 -22.49
CA LEU A 237 4.61 -0.65 -21.25
C LEU A 237 5.15 -2.09 -21.43
N LEU A 238 4.83 -2.77 -22.53
CA LEU A 238 4.98 -4.23 -22.62
C LEU A 238 6.24 -4.72 -23.37
N SER A 239 7.01 -3.84 -24.01
CA SER A 239 8.19 -4.28 -24.81
C SER A 239 9.48 -4.26 -23.96
N GLY A 240 9.88 -5.43 -23.46
CA GLY A 240 11.22 -5.65 -22.90
C GLY A 240 11.41 -5.32 -21.43
N ARG A 241 10.36 -5.20 -20.63
CA ARG A 241 10.43 -4.84 -19.19
C ARG A 241 10.43 -6.07 -18.29
N ASN A 242 11.15 -5.96 -17.18
CA ASN A 242 11.13 -6.96 -16.10
C ASN A 242 9.72 -7.03 -15.50
N LYS A 243 9.22 -8.24 -15.27
CA LYS A 243 7.97 -8.45 -14.55
C LYS A 243 8.15 -8.07 -13.08
N VAL A 244 7.09 -7.51 -12.49
CA VAL A 244 7.02 -7.25 -11.04
C VAL A 244 6.29 -8.41 -10.39
N LEU A 245 6.94 -9.09 -9.46
CA LEU A 245 6.36 -10.18 -8.70
C LEU A 245 5.76 -9.65 -7.40
N TRP A 246 4.62 -10.23 -7.00
CA TRP A 246 4.03 -9.94 -5.71
C TRP A 246 4.64 -10.82 -4.62
N TRP A 247 5.23 -10.18 -3.60
CA TRP A 247 5.74 -10.87 -2.42
C TRP A 247 4.70 -10.81 -1.30
N ASN A 248 3.89 -11.86 -1.21
CA ASN A 248 2.93 -12.04 -0.13
C ASN A 248 3.66 -12.45 1.15
N GLN A 249 3.81 -11.51 2.07
CA GLN A 249 4.50 -11.77 3.32
C GLN A 249 3.64 -11.36 4.52
N ASN A 250 3.47 -12.28 5.49
CA ASN A 250 2.82 -11.96 6.75
C ASN A 250 3.82 -11.33 7.74
N TRP A 251 3.91 -10.01 7.72
CA TRP A 251 4.79 -9.22 8.58
C TRP A 251 4.38 -9.15 10.06
N ARG A 252 3.39 -9.96 10.51
CA ARG A 252 2.96 -10.04 11.91
C ARG A 252 3.72 -11.10 12.70
N ARG A 253 4.56 -11.91 12.04
CA ARG A 253 5.27 -13.06 12.61
C ARG A 253 6.70 -12.72 12.98
N GLY A 254 7.39 -13.67 13.59
CA GLY A 254 8.83 -13.64 13.82
C GLY A 254 9.33 -12.59 14.80
N GLY A 255 8.47 -12.08 15.70
CA GLY A 255 8.86 -11.04 16.66
C GLY A 255 8.81 -9.61 16.11
N LEU A 256 8.40 -9.42 14.82
CA LEU A 256 8.31 -8.09 14.22
C LEU A 256 7.29 -7.19 14.90
N GLN A 257 6.21 -7.74 15.48
CA GLN A 257 5.22 -6.94 16.21
C GLN A 257 5.76 -6.41 17.54
N GLU A 258 6.50 -7.23 18.27
CA GLU A 258 7.17 -6.83 19.51
C GLU A 258 8.23 -5.78 19.22
N ARG A 259 9.03 -6.00 18.15
CA ARG A 259 10.05 -5.02 17.74
C ARG A 259 9.42 -3.71 17.28
N ARG A 260 8.34 -3.75 16.50
CA ARG A 260 7.55 -2.56 16.14
C ARG A 260 7.14 -1.76 17.38
N ASN A 261 6.61 -2.43 18.41
CA ASN A 261 6.15 -1.76 19.63
C ASN A 261 7.31 -1.12 20.42
N ALA A 262 8.50 -1.73 20.38
CA ALA A 262 9.70 -1.14 20.97
C ALA A 262 10.13 0.09 20.17
N LEU A 263 10.22 -0.01 18.83
CA LEU A 263 10.63 1.08 17.95
C LEU A 263 9.73 2.31 18.03
N ILE A 264 8.41 2.14 18.18
CA ILE A 264 7.48 3.24 18.37
C ILE A 264 7.88 4.07 19.62
N LYS A 265 8.27 3.40 20.71
CA LYS A 265 8.70 4.06 21.94
C LYS A 265 10.10 4.65 21.83
N GLU A 266 11.03 3.90 21.25
CA GLU A 266 12.43 4.31 21.06
C GLU A 266 12.54 5.59 20.21
N TRP A 267 11.66 5.73 19.23
CA TRP A 267 11.65 6.82 18.27
C TRP A 267 10.61 7.90 18.57
N ASP A 268 9.84 7.75 19.64
CA ASP A 268 8.70 8.63 19.99
C ASP A 268 7.78 8.89 18.80
N MET A 269 7.33 7.79 18.17
CA MET A 269 6.59 7.87 16.90
C MET A 269 5.12 8.19 17.11
N TYR A 270 4.59 9.00 16.22
CA TYR A 270 3.15 9.16 16.09
C TYR A 270 2.49 7.81 15.76
N ASN A 271 1.73 7.28 16.71
CA ASN A 271 1.07 5.99 16.57
C ASN A 271 -0.44 6.18 16.46
N GLN A 272 -0.91 6.26 15.22
CA GLN A 272 -2.33 6.45 14.91
C GLN A 272 -3.20 5.27 15.35
N THR A 273 -4.43 5.56 15.76
CA THR A 273 -5.42 4.58 16.23
C THR A 273 -6.49 4.24 15.18
N PHE A 274 -6.45 4.88 14.01
CA PHE A 274 -7.43 4.71 12.92
C PHE A 274 -6.73 4.55 11.57
N CYS A 275 -7.48 4.07 10.57
CA CYS A 275 -6.93 3.83 9.23
C CYS A 275 -6.46 5.11 8.53
N GLY A 276 -7.20 6.21 8.73
CA GLY A 276 -6.95 7.51 8.12
C GLY A 276 -7.90 7.87 7.00
N CYS A 277 -8.65 6.94 6.40
CA CYS A 277 -9.67 7.32 5.43
C CYS A 277 -10.88 7.98 6.12
N GLU A 278 -11.64 8.77 5.37
CA GLU A 278 -12.81 9.49 5.89
C GLU A 278 -13.91 8.58 6.45
N PHE A 279 -13.90 7.31 6.07
CA PHE A 279 -14.88 6.30 6.50
C PHE A 279 -14.35 5.41 7.63
N SER A 280 -13.14 5.64 8.13
CA SER A 280 -12.60 4.82 9.22
C SER A 280 -13.14 5.27 10.57
N GLU A 281 -13.46 4.30 11.42
CA GLU A 281 -13.80 4.57 12.80
C GLU A 281 -12.59 5.15 13.54
N ARG A 282 -12.83 6.20 14.30
CA ARG A 282 -11.83 6.81 15.19
C ARG A 282 -12.08 6.26 16.59
N HIS A 283 -11.13 5.51 17.09
CA HIS A 283 -11.15 4.89 18.42
C HIS A 283 -10.34 5.69 19.41
#